data_24ffe3f3451ee559662a5cb07e8042c7
#
_entry.id   24ffe3f3451ee559662a5cb07e8042c7
#
_cell.length_a   1.000
_cell.length_b   1.000
_cell.length_c   1.000
_cell.angle_alpha   90.00
_cell.angle_beta   90.00
_cell.angle_gamma   90.00
#
_symmetry.space_group_name_H-M   'P 1'
#
loop_
_entity.id
_entity.type
_entity.pdbx_description
1 polymer ?
#
loop_
_entity_poly.entity_id
_entity_poly.type
_entity_poly.pdbx_seq_one_letter_code
_entity_poly.pdbx_strand_id
1 'polypeptide(L)'
;RQWERLAYELAGKNYYAPVQTVGDFLTGQSGSRDFLTRPSYQPGVKAVDLHQCLPGFVTQMMEAALPFWERKIKGFADKGAVMTGVETRSSAPCRIIRDKGSYQSLSTPGLYPMGEGAGYAGGIMSAALDGMNSALAFLREKGHNI
;
A
#
# COMPACT_ATOMS: atom_id res chain seq x y z
N ARG A 1 -4.66 2.65 12.24
CA ARG A 1 -3.86 3.48 13.19
C ARG A 1 -3.11 2.65 14.23
N GLN A 2 -3.72 1.61 14.82
CA GLN A 2 -3.05 0.79 15.84
C GLN A 2 -1.78 0.14 15.31
N TRP A 3 -1.86 -0.55 14.18
CA TRP A 3 -0.76 -1.28 13.57
C TRP A 3 0.33 -0.34 13.03
N GLU A 4 -0.05 0.81 12.49
CA GLU A 4 0.89 1.87 12.08
C GLU A 4 1.70 2.39 13.27
N ARG A 5 1.04 2.60 14.40
CA ARG A 5 1.73 3.03 15.64
C ARG A 5 2.69 1.96 16.14
N LEU A 6 2.25 0.70 16.19
CA LEU A 6 3.12 -0.41 16.57
C LEU A 6 4.33 -0.55 15.65
N ALA A 7 4.13 -0.44 14.33
CA ALA A 7 5.21 -0.46 13.35
C ALA A 7 6.21 0.69 13.58
N TYR A 8 5.71 1.90 13.83
CA TYR A 8 6.55 3.06 14.13
C TYR A 8 7.37 2.89 15.41
N GLU A 9 6.76 2.38 16.48
CA GLU A 9 7.43 2.11 17.75
C GLU A 9 8.49 1.02 17.60
N LEU A 10 8.13 -0.09 16.92
CA LEU A 10 9.00 -1.23 16.68
C LEU A 10 10.22 -0.85 15.84
N ALA A 11 10.02 -0.01 14.82
CA ALA A 11 11.08 0.48 13.96
C ALA A 11 12.00 1.53 14.61
N GLY A 12 11.68 2.01 15.82
CA GLY A 12 12.54 2.92 16.58
C GLY A 12 12.12 4.38 16.57
N LYS A 13 10.85 4.67 16.26
CA LYS A 13 10.24 6.01 16.32
C LYS A 13 10.92 7.08 15.43
N ASN A 14 11.46 6.65 14.30
CA ASN A 14 12.25 7.51 13.41
C ASN A 14 11.80 7.39 11.93
N TYR A 15 10.57 6.95 11.70
CA TYR A 15 9.99 6.70 10.37
C TYR A 15 10.70 5.63 9.54
N TYR A 16 11.56 4.81 10.14
CA TYR A 16 12.04 3.59 9.49
C TYR A 16 10.89 2.60 9.32
N ALA A 17 10.92 1.82 8.24
CA ALA A 17 9.98 0.74 8.07
C ALA A 17 10.49 -0.53 8.76
N PRO A 18 9.62 -1.26 9.49
CA PRO A 18 9.94 -2.60 9.94
C PRO A 18 10.08 -3.54 8.75
N VAL A 19 11.13 -4.35 8.73
CA VAL A 19 11.37 -5.37 7.71
C VAL A 19 11.73 -6.70 8.34
N GLN A 20 11.43 -7.78 7.61
CA GLN A 20 11.81 -9.14 7.98
C GLN A 20 12.03 -9.95 6.71
N THR A 21 12.93 -10.93 6.73
CA THR A 21 13.02 -11.90 5.64
C THR A 21 11.86 -12.88 5.71
N VAL A 22 11.43 -13.42 4.59
CA VAL A 22 10.41 -14.47 4.55
C VAL A 22 10.87 -15.71 5.36
N GLY A 23 12.16 -16.05 5.30
CA GLY A 23 12.70 -17.15 6.07
C GLY A 23 12.54 -16.97 7.57
N ASP A 24 12.91 -15.79 8.09
CA ASP A 24 12.73 -15.45 9.50
C ASP A 24 11.25 -15.43 9.90
N PHE A 25 10.41 -14.84 9.07
CA PHE A 25 8.96 -14.75 9.32
C PHE A 25 8.34 -16.13 9.47
N LEU A 26 8.62 -17.06 8.54
CA LEU A 26 8.08 -18.42 8.56
C LEU A 26 8.62 -19.30 9.69
N THR A 27 9.78 -18.95 10.27
CA THR A 27 10.41 -19.70 11.37
C THR A 27 10.26 -19.02 12.73
N GLY A 28 9.55 -17.89 12.80
CA GLY A 28 9.37 -17.12 14.03
C GLY A 28 10.68 -16.50 14.54
N GLN A 29 11.64 -16.28 13.64
CA GLN A 29 12.91 -15.61 13.94
C GLN A 29 12.86 -14.15 13.52
N SER A 30 13.83 -13.35 13.94
CA SER A 30 13.92 -11.95 13.55
C SER A 30 15.34 -11.44 13.61
N GLY A 31 15.59 -10.33 12.89
CA GLY A 31 16.85 -9.60 12.97
C GLY A 31 17.87 -9.97 11.88
N SER A 32 17.61 -10.97 11.05
CA SER A 32 18.44 -11.24 9.88
C SER A 32 18.45 -10.04 8.93
N ARG A 33 19.59 -9.80 8.33
CA ARG A 33 19.78 -8.78 7.28
C ARG A 33 20.27 -9.39 5.97
N ASP A 34 20.17 -10.71 5.85
CA ASP A 34 20.55 -11.45 4.64
C ASP A 34 19.45 -11.33 3.59
N PHE A 35 19.23 -10.11 3.16
CA PHE A 35 18.23 -9.76 2.17
C PHE A 35 18.70 -10.17 0.77
N LEU A 36 17.88 -10.92 0.05
CA LEU A 36 18.09 -11.24 -1.36
C LEU A 36 18.18 -9.96 -2.21
N THR A 37 17.37 -8.96 -1.86
CA THR A 37 17.34 -7.64 -2.51
C THR A 37 17.33 -6.56 -1.44
N ARG A 38 18.17 -5.52 -1.64
CA ARG A 38 18.21 -4.39 -0.71
C ARG A 38 16.82 -3.73 -0.61
N PRO A 39 16.29 -3.52 0.61
CA PRO A 39 15.04 -2.77 0.80
C PRO A 39 15.12 -1.38 0.17
N SER A 40 14.09 -1.01 -0.59
CA SER A 40 14.05 0.25 -1.35
C SER A 40 13.46 1.43 -0.58
N TYR A 41 12.98 1.22 0.64
CA TYR A 41 12.35 2.27 1.45
C TYR A 41 13.38 3.34 1.85
N GLN A 42 13.20 4.57 1.33
CA GLN A 42 14.20 5.65 1.40
C GLN A 42 14.54 6.13 2.81
N PRO A 43 13.58 6.33 3.73
CA PRO A 43 13.90 6.76 5.09
C PRO A 43 14.77 5.78 5.86
N GLY A 44 14.78 4.51 5.48
CA GLY A 44 15.55 3.44 6.10
C GLY A 44 14.68 2.33 6.67
N VAL A 45 15.31 1.21 6.99
CA VAL A 45 14.60 0.02 7.48
C VAL A 45 15.24 -0.50 8.77
N LYS A 46 14.42 -1.18 9.58
CA LYS A 46 14.88 -1.89 10.77
C LYS A 46 14.40 -3.35 10.71
N ALA A 47 15.34 -4.27 10.77
CA ALA A 47 15.04 -5.71 10.83
C ALA A 47 14.44 -6.05 12.19
N VAL A 48 13.19 -6.52 12.20
CA VAL A 48 12.38 -6.81 13.38
C VAL A 48 11.40 -7.94 13.07
N ASP A 49 10.72 -8.44 14.11
CA ASP A 49 9.65 -9.41 13.95
C ASP A 49 8.32 -8.73 13.59
N LEU A 50 7.83 -8.95 12.36
CA LEU A 50 6.59 -8.38 11.87
C LEU A 50 5.34 -8.92 12.57
N HIS A 51 5.41 -10.08 13.23
CA HIS A 51 4.30 -10.58 14.05
C HIS A 51 3.91 -9.60 15.16
N GLN A 52 4.85 -8.77 15.63
CA GLN A 52 4.60 -7.80 16.67
C GLN A 52 3.82 -6.56 16.20
N CYS A 53 3.72 -6.32 14.89
CA CYS A 53 3.02 -5.16 14.34
C CYS A 53 1.95 -5.54 13.29
N LEU A 54 1.57 -6.80 13.22
CA LEU A 54 0.46 -7.29 12.40
C LEU A 54 -0.58 -8.02 13.27
N PRO A 55 -1.86 -8.02 12.86
CA PRO A 55 -2.87 -8.86 13.51
C PRO A 55 -2.52 -10.34 13.39
N GLY A 56 -2.74 -11.14 14.46
CA GLY A 56 -2.40 -12.55 14.45
C GLY A 56 -3.09 -13.36 13.33
N PHE A 57 -4.33 -13.03 12.98
CA PHE A 57 -5.00 -13.69 11.85
C PHE A 57 -4.32 -13.39 10.50
N VAL A 58 -3.75 -12.19 10.34
CA VAL A 58 -3.01 -11.81 9.12
C VAL A 58 -1.72 -12.61 9.03
N THR A 59 -0.95 -12.69 10.12
CA THR A 59 0.32 -13.43 10.13
C THR A 59 0.10 -14.92 9.85
N GLN A 60 -0.93 -15.53 10.46
CA GLN A 60 -1.30 -16.94 10.19
C GLN A 60 -1.68 -17.16 8.72
N MET A 61 -2.45 -16.26 8.13
CA MET A 61 -2.79 -16.34 6.70
C MET A 61 -1.55 -16.18 5.82
N MET A 62 -0.65 -15.27 6.16
CA MET A 62 0.61 -15.07 5.42
C MET A 62 1.52 -16.29 5.52
N GLU A 63 1.66 -16.88 6.70
CA GLU A 63 2.42 -18.13 6.91
C GLU A 63 1.91 -19.28 6.04
N ALA A 64 0.60 -19.38 5.88
CA ALA A 64 -0.01 -20.38 5.00
C ALA A 64 0.12 -20.02 3.50
N ALA A 65 -0.02 -18.75 3.15
CA ALA A 65 -0.04 -18.27 1.78
C ALA A 65 1.35 -18.24 1.13
N LEU A 66 2.40 -17.82 1.86
CA LEU A 66 3.75 -17.67 1.31
C LEU A 66 4.28 -19.00 0.72
N PRO A 67 4.23 -20.17 1.41
CA PRO A 67 4.66 -21.44 0.82
C PRO A 67 3.77 -21.90 -0.35
N PHE A 68 2.48 -21.55 -0.33
CA PHE A 68 1.59 -21.83 -1.45
C PHE A 68 2.00 -21.05 -2.71
N TRP A 69 2.28 -19.75 -2.57
CA TRP A 69 2.70 -18.91 -3.68
C TRP A 69 4.09 -19.25 -4.21
N GLU A 70 5.00 -19.68 -3.35
CA GLU A 70 6.33 -20.19 -3.78
C GLU A 70 6.20 -21.34 -4.78
N ARG A 71 5.21 -22.21 -4.59
CA ARG A 71 4.95 -23.32 -5.54
C ARG A 71 4.38 -22.86 -6.87
N LYS A 72 3.73 -21.70 -6.90
CA LYS A 72 3.14 -21.12 -8.11
C LYS A 72 4.08 -20.16 -8.84
N ILE A 73 4.83 -19.40 -8.08
CA ILE A 73 5.76 -18.37 -8.57
C ILE A 73 7.09 -18.60 -7.84
N LYS A 74 7.97 -19.32 -8.50
CA LYS A 74 9.27 -19.67 -7.91
C LYS A 74 10.07 -18.42 -7.55
N GLY A 75 10.56 -18.36 -6.32
CA GLY A 75 11.30 -17.23 -5.76
C GLY A 75 10.39 -16.17 -5.10
N PHE A 76 9.06 -16.31 -5.14
CA PHE A 76 8.13 -15.38 -4.49
C PHE A 76 8.33 -15.34 -2.97
N ALA A 77 8.55 -16.49 -2.36
CA ALA A 77 8.80 -16.63 -0.94
C ALA A 77 10.20 -17.21 -0.66
N ASP A 78 11.20 -16.78 -1.44
CA ASP A 78 12.59 -17.09 -1.15
C ASP A 78 12.94 -16.69 0.29
N LYS A 79 13.79 -17.46 0.94
CA LYS A 79 14.15 -17.22 2.35
C LYS A 79 14.71 -15.82 2.60
N GLY A 80 15.43 -15.26 1.63
CA GLY A 80 15.99 -13.91 1.68
C GLY A 80 15.07 -12.83 1.11
N ALA A 81 13.86 -13.18 0.61
CA ALA A 81 12.90 -12.19 0.13
C ALA A 81 12.50 -11.25 1.27
N VAL A 82 12.34 -9.96 0.93
CA VAL A 82 12.09 -8.91 1.92
C VAL A 82 10.61 -8.64 2.06
N MET A 83 10.13 -8.67 3.29
CA MET A 83 8.83 -8.19 3.68
C MET A 83 8.99 -6.84 4.38
N THR A 84 8.30 -5.81 3.88
CA THR A 84 8.30 -4.47 4.50
C THR A 84 6.90 -4.16 5.01
N GLY A 85 6.77 -3.82 6.26
CA GLY A 85 5.51 -3.54 6.94
C GLY A 85 5.42 -2.09 7.45
N VAL A 86 4.23 -1.56 7.72
CA VAL A 86 2.95 -2.20 7.46
C VAL A 86 2.18 -1.35 6.47
N GLU A 87 1.50 -1.99 5.52
CA GLU A 87 0.51 -1.31 4.69
C GLU A 87 -0.88 -1.58 5.26
N THR A 88 -1.50 -0.57 5.84
CA THR A 88 -2.76 -0.70 6.57
C THR A 88 -3.87 0.21 6.06
N ARG A 89 -3.60 0.94 4.97
CA ARG A 89 -4.56 1.82 4.31
C ARG A 89 -4.68 1.46 2.84
N SER A 90 -5.91 1.20 2.41
CA SER A 90 -6.21 0.89 1.02
C SER A 90 -7.16 1.89 0.37
N SER A 91 -7.77 2.80 1.13
CA SER A 91 -8.76 3.77 0.63
C SER A 91 -8.83 5.01 1.50
N ALA A 92 -9.21 6.15 0.90
CA ALA A 92 -9.51 7.34 1.67
C ALA A 92 -10.76 7.10 2.56
N PRO A 93 -10.75 7.56 3.83
CA PRO A 93 -11.88 7.36 4.75
C PRO A 93 -13.08 8.24 4.42
N CYS A 94 -12.93 9.19 3.52
CA CYS A 94 -13.98 10.10 3.05
C CYS A 94 -13.94 10.24 1.53
N ARG A 95 -15.06 10.74 0.99
CA ARG A 95 -15.19 11.01 -0.45
C ARG A 95 -15.57 12.48 -0.64
N ILE A 96 -14.83 13.17 -1.49
CA ILE A 96 -15.18 14.53 -1.92
C ILE A 96 -16.22 14.41 -3.03
N ILE A 97 -17.47 14.77 -2.74
CA ILE A 97 -18.59 14.57 -3.66
C ILE A 97 -18.43 15.40 -4.92
N ARG A 98 -18.61 14.75 -6.08
CA ARG A 98 -18.53 15.37 -7.40
C ARG A 98 -19.70 14.96 -8.29
N ASP A 99 -20.01 15.75 -9.30
CA ASP A 99 -20.92 15.36 -10.36
C ASP A 99 -20.33 14.23 -11.21
N LYS A 100 -21.19 13.31 -11.64
CA LYS A 100 -20.76 12.10 -12.37
C LYS A 100 -20.38 12.38 -13.83
N GLY A 101 -20.94 13.42 -14.42
CA GLY A 101 -20.69 13.78 -15.83
C GLY A 101 -19.52 14.72 -15.99
N SER A 102 -19.51 15.83 -15.26
CA SER A 102 -18.48 16.85 -15.32
C SER A 102 -17.25 16.54 -14.47
N TYR A 103 -17.36 15.60 -13.50
CA TYR A 103 -16.32 15.31 -12.50
C TYR A 103 -16.00 16.47 -11.56
N GLN A 104 -16.71 17.59 -11.67
CA GLN A 104 -16.49 18.75 -10.81
C GLN A 104 -17.14 18.55 -9.43
N SER A 105 -16.50 19.06 -8.40
CA SER A 105 -17.04 19.07 -7.03
C SER A 105 -18.38 19.80 -6.97
N LEU A 106 -19.35 19.20 -6.26
CA LEU A 106 -20.67 19.83 -6.08
C LEU A 106 -20.62 21.05 -5.17
N SER A 107 -19.63 21.13 -4.29
CA SER A 107 -19.50 22.22 -3.30
C SER A 107 -18.50 23.29 -3.69
N THR A 108 -17.59 22.99 -4.62
CA THR A 108 -16.46 23.88 -4.94
C THR A 108 -16.24 23.94 -6.44
N PRO A 109 -16.72 24.99 -7.10
CA PRO A 109 -16.48 25.20 -8.54
C PRO A 109 -14.99 25.23 -8.87
N GLY A 110 -14.62 24.59 -9.99
CA GLY A 110 -13.22 24.49 -10.44
C GLY A 110 -12.39 23.42 -9.77
N LEU A 111 -12.91 22.70 -8.76
CA LEU A 111 -12.26 21.56 -8.11
C LEU A 111 -12.72 20.27 -8.77
N TYR A 112 -11.79 19.42 -9.18
CA TYR A 112 -12.04 18.11 -9.81
C TYR A 112 -11.46 17.00 -8.93
N PRO A 113 -12.21 16.49 -7.94
CA PRO A 113 -11.76 15.42 -7.05
C PRO A 113 -11.60 14.11 -7.84
N MET A 114 -10.41 13.49 -7.80
CA MET A 114 -10.14 12.25 -8.54
C MET A 114 -9.21 11.31 -7.79
N GLY A 115 -9.24 10.04 -8.16
CA GLY A 115 -8.34 9.01 -7.67
C GLY A 115 -8.56 8.62 -6.22
N GLU A 116 -7.51 8.07 -5.62
CA GLU A 116 -7.57 7.47 -4.28
C GLU A 116 -7.80 8.52 -3.19
N GLY A 117 -7.04 9.61 -3.22
CA GLY A 117 -7.14 10.66 -2.19
C GLY A 117 -8.51 11.30 -2.10
N ALA A 118 -9.26 11.37 -3.21
CA ALA A 118 -10.62 11.87 -3.26
C ALA A 118 -11.70 10.80 -3.00
N GLY A 119 -11.31 9.54 -2.76
CA GLY A 119 -12.20 8.43 -2.40
C GLY A 119 -12.91 7.77 -3.60
N TYR A 120 -12.37 7.87 -4.82
CA TYR A 120 -13.01 7.30 -6.02
C TYR A 120 -12.35 6.02 -6.54
N ALA A 121 -11.09 5.78 -6.23
CA ALA A 121 -10.36 4.61 -6.71
C ALA A 121 -9.28 4.19 -5.72
N GLY A 122 -9.14 2.89 -5.45
CA GLY A 122 -8.17 2.35 -4.49
C GLY A 122 -7.00 1.60 -5.12
N GLY A 123 -6.88 1.56 -6.43
CA GLY A 123 -5.80 0.87 -7.15
C GLY A 123 -5.13 1.77 -8.17
N ILE A 124 -3.88 1.46 -8.52
CA ILE A 124 -3.05 2.24 -9.45
C ILE A 124 -3.78 2.48 -10.78
N MET A 125 -4.26 1.41 -11.43
CA MET A 125 -4.95 1.52 -12.72
C MET A 125 -6.30 2.21 -12.62
N SER A 126 -7.08 1.92 -11.58
CA SER A 126 -8.39 2.56 -11.38
C SER A 126 -8.25 4.05 -11.07
N ALA A 127 -7.24 4.45 -10.31
CA ALA A 127 -6.95 5.86 -10.03
C ALA A 127 -6.49 6.60 -11.29
N ALA A 128 -5.65 5.97 -12.12
CA ALA A 128 -5.21 6.52 -13.41
C ALA A 128 -6.40 6.71 -14.38
N LEU A 129 -7.27 5.71 -14.51
CA LEU A 129 -8.47 5.80 -15.34
C LEU A 129 -9.45 6.88 -14.86
N ASP A 130 -9.63 6.99 -13.55
CA ASP A 130 -10.49 8.04 -12.97
C ASP A 130 -9.92 9.44 -13.27
N GLY A 131 -8.60 9.63 -13.15
CA GLY A 131 -7.92 10.87 -13.54
C GLY A 131 -8.06 11.19 -15.02
N MET A 132 -7.88 10.21 -15.90
CA MET A 132 -8.08 10.37 -17.34
C MET A 132 -9.52 10.78 -17.68
N ASN A 133 -10.51 10.09 -17.12
CA ASN A 133 -11.92 10.41 -17.34
C ASN A 133 -12.28 11.82 -16.86
N SER A 134 -11.73 12.24 -15.73
CA SER A 134 -11.91 13.59 -15.20
C SER A 134 -11.28 14.64 -16.13
N ALA A 135 -10.08 14.40 -16.66
CA ALA A 135 -9.43 15.30 -17.62
C ALA A 135 -10.22 15.39 -18.94
N LEU A 136 -10.71 14.27 -19.47
CA LEU A 136 -11.56 14.23 -20.65
C LEU A 136 -12.87 14.99 -20.44
N ALA A 137 -13.51 14.86 -19.29
CA ALA A 137 -14.72 15.61 -18.96
C ALA A 137 -14.45 17.12 -18.92
N PHE A 138 -13.36 17.53 -18.29
CA PHE A 138 -12.93 18.93 -18.26
C PHE A 138 -12.68 19.49 -19.67
N LEU A 139 -11.96 18.76 -20.52
CA LEU A 139 -11.68 19.21 -21.88
C LEU A 139 -12.94 19.36 -22.73
N ARG A 140 -13.90 18.41 -22.60
CA ARG A 140 -15.20 18.50 -23.26
C ARG A 140 -16.00 19.74 -22.80
N GLU A 141 -15.99 20.02 -21.50
CA GLU A 141 -16.62 21.22 -20.93
C GLU A 141 -16.00 22.51 -21.51
N LYS A 142 -14.71 22.49 -21.83
CA LYS A 142 -14.00 23.61 -22.49
C LYS A 142 -14.14 23.65 -24.01
N GLY A 143 -14.97 22.77 -24.59
CA GLY A 143 -15.26 22.77 -26.02
C GLY A 143 -14.24 22.06 -26.89
N HIS A 144 -13.35 21.25 -26.30
CA HIS A 144 -12.44 20.44 -27.08
C HIS A 144 -13.12 19.14 -27.55
N ASN A 145 -13.08 18.88 -28.84
CA ASN A 145 -13.55 17.61 -29.45
C ASN A 145 -12.49 16.52 -29.23
N ILE A 146 -12.76 15.63 -28.28
CA ILE A 146 -11.94 14.49 -27.90
C ILE A 146 -12.78 13.22 -27.77
#